data_fc4eacfe74db071e747224f26a9dc05f
#
_entry.id   fc4eacfe74db071e747224f26a9dc05f
#
_cell.length_a   1.000
_cell.length_b   1.000
_cell.length_c   1.000
_cell.angle_alpha   90.00
_cell.angle_beta   90.00
_cell.angle_gamma   90.00
#
_symmetry.space_group_name_H-M   'P 1'
#
loop_
_entity.id
_entity.type
_entity.pdbx_description
1 polymer ?
#
loop_
_entity_poly.entity_id
_entity_poly.type
_entity_poly.pdbx_seq_one_letter_code
_entity_poly.pdbx_strand_id
1 'polypeptide(L)'
;MPERNLDFGKFGARGIKGHEAVARQLDALAGYIATPITARRGLLARLHYLTRTDHARASARAAGLTVTGRTLRAWLNGTRTPSRASLKAIEQAYRTVRRENVARYLLARLNRGTRVEIHPLNQSQVDRPHQRALEYRSMNVRHWDRIVAAWAAGDDQELDDAWVDKVVDLGSQWGQYEYVTNIGFAA
;
A
#
# COMPACT_ATOMS: atom_id res chain seq x y z
N MET A 1 8.24 -9.54 20.08
CA MET A 1 7.08 -9.08 19.29
C MET A 1 5.84 -9.22 20.15
N PRO A 2 4.95 -8.24 20.15
CA PRO A 2 3.70 -8.36 20.88
C PRO A 2 2.84 -9.50 20.33
N GLU A 3 2.01 -10.08 21.20
CA GLU A 3 1.16 -11.21 20.85
C GLU A 3 0.04 -10.77 19.88
N ARG A 4 -0.07 -11.44 18.74
CA ARG A 4 -1.01 -11.09 17.67
C ARG A 4 -2.42 -11.57 18.00
N ASN A 5 -3.44 -10.82 17.56
CA ASN A 5 -4.83 -11.20 17.73
C ASN A 5 -5.21 -12.30 16.72
N LEU A 6 -5.26 -13.55 17.18
CA LEU A 6 -5.62 -14.70 16.36
C LEU A 6 -7.13 -14.90 16.22
N ASP A 7 -7.93 -14.26 17.07
CA ASP A 7 -9.39 -14.41 17.10
C ASP A 7 -10.16 -13.33 16.32
N PHE A 8 -9.46 -12.60 15.44
CA PHE A 8 -10.11 -11.56 14.66
C PHE A 8 -11.28 -12.11 13.84
N GLY A 9 -12.43 -11.44 13.96
CA GLY A 9 -13.64 -11.79 13.21
C GLY A 9 -14.50 -12.91 13.83
N LYS A 10 -14.02 -13.62 14.84
CA LYS A 10 -14.73 -14.72 15.50
C LYS A 10 -16.15 -14.37 15.96
N PHE A 11 -16.37 -13.13 16.38
CA PHE A 11 -17.66 -12.61 16.83
C PHE A 11 -18.33 -11.66 15.83
N GLY A 12 -17.92 -11.66 14.57
CA GLY A 12 -18.53 -10.85 13.52
C GLY A 12 -17.98 -9.41 13.42
N ALA A 13 -16.89 -9.09 14.10
CA ALA A 13 -16.19 -7.82 13.91
C ALA A 13 -15.62 -7.71 12.48
N ARG A 14 -15.72 -6.52 11.86
CA ARG A 14 -15.26 -6.26 10.49
C ARG A 14 -14.17 -5.20 10.47
N GLY A 15 -13.17 -5.44 9.66
CA GLY A 15 -12.05 -4.53 9.45
C GLY A 15 -10.99 -5.15 8.56
N ILE A 16 -9.90 -4.43 8.42
CA ILE A 16 -8.68 -4.87 7.72
C ILE A 16 -7.50 -4.76 8.67
N LYS A 17 -6.40 -5.41 8.36
CA LYS A 17 -5.17 -5.21 9.12
C LYS A 17 -4.71 -3.75 9.02
N GLY A 18 -4.15 -3.23 10.10
CA GLY A 18 -3.70 -1.84 10.17
C GLY A 18 -2.66 -1.51 9.08
N HIS A 19 -1.73 -2.42 8.81
CA HIS A 19 -0.74 -2.24 7.74
C HIS A 19 -1.37 -2.14 6.34
N GLU A 20 -2.46 -2.88 6.07
CA GLU A 20 -3.19 -2.77 4.80
C GLU A 20 -3.83 -1.37 4.67
N ALA A 21 -4.37 -0.83 5.77
CA ALA A 21 -4.92 0.51 5.78
C ALA A 21 -3.83 1.57 5.56
N VAL A 22 -2.66 1.40 6.19
CA VAL A 22 -1.47 2.25 5.96
C VAL A 22 -1.02 2.18 4.50
N ALA A 23 -0.90 0.97 3.94
CA ALA A 23 -0.52 0.78 2.54
C ALA A 23 -1.48 1.51 1.58
N ARG A 24 -2.79 1.46 1.84
CA ARG A 24 -3.80 2.18 1.04
C ARG A 24 -3.59 3.69 1.09
N GLN A 25 -3.24 4.24 2.25
CA GLN A 25 -2.95 5.69 2.38
C GLN A 25 -1.67 6.08 1.64
N LEU A 26 -0.60 5.29 1.76
CA LEU A 26 0.64 5.50 1.02
C LEU A 26 0.42 5.38 -0.50
N ASP A 27 -0.38 4.41 -0.93
CA ASP A 27 -0.78 4.23 -2.33
C ASP A 27 -1.58 5.44 -2.85
N ALA A 28 -2.49 5.98 -2.05
CA ALA A 28 -3.24 7.20 -2.40
C ALA A 28 -2.30 8.41 -2.55
N LEU A 29 -1.36 8.58 -1.62
CA LEU A 29 -0.35 9.64 -1.70
C LEU A 29 0.63 9.45 -2.87
N ALA A 30 0.90 8.22 -3.27
CA ALA A 30 1.76 7.93 -4.43
C ALA A 30 1.16 8.40 -5.77
N GLY A 31 -0.17 8.52 -5.86
CA GLY A 31 -0.86 9.03 -7.02
C GLY A 31 -0.67 8.16 -8.26
N TYR A 32 -1.37 7.03 -8.32
CA TYR A 32 -1.33 6.16 -9.49
C TYR A 32 -2.12 6.72 -10.67
N ILE A 33 -1.81 6.21 -11.87
CA ILE A 33 -2.56 6.52 -13.08
C ILE A 33 -4.00 6.00 -12.92
N ALA A 34 -4.97 6.91 -12.84
CA ALA A 34 -6.37 6.59 -12.61
C ALA A 34 -7.02 5.87 -13.82
N THR A 35 -6.58 6.18 -15.05
CA THR A 35 -7.12 5.56 -16.26
C THR A 35 -6.85 4.05 -16.24
N PRO A 36 -7.86 3.18 -16.42
CA PRO A 36 -7.66 1.73 -16.43
C PRO A 36 -6.62 1.27 -17.44
N ILE A 37 -5.85 0.24 -17.11
CA ILE A 37 -4.83 -0.34 -18.00
C ILE A 37 -5.43 -0.98 -19.24
N THR A 38 -6.70 -1.37 -19.18
CA THR A 38 -7.46 -1.91 -20.32
C THR A 38 -7.77 -0.85 -21.39
N ALA A 39 -7.80 0.42 -20.98
CA ALA A 39 -7.93 1.53 -21.92
C ALA A 39 -6.58 1.85 -22.56
N ARG A 40 -6.54 2.06 -23.86
CA ARG A 40 -5.32 2.38 -24.63
C ARG A 40 -4.49 3.49 -23.97
N ARG A 41 -5.12 4.58 -23.56
CA ARG A 41 -4.45 5.71 -22.90
C ARG A 41 -3.79 5.28 -21.58
N GLY A 42 -4.47 4.48 -20.76
CA GLY A 42 -3.96 3.99 -19.48
C GLY A 42 -2.78 3.02 -19.66
N LEU A 43 -2.85 2.15 -20.67
CA LEU A 43 -1.75 1.25 -21.04
C LEU A 43 -0.52 2.05 -21.49
N LEU A 44 -0.69 2.96 -22.44
CA LEU A 44 0.42 3.77 -22.97
C LEU A 44 1.08 4.61 -21.87
N ALA A 45 0.31 5.23 -20.98
CA ALA A 45 0.85 6.02 -19.88
C ALA A 45 1.78 5.18 -18.98
N ARG A 46 1.40 3.93 -18.65
CA ARG A 46 2.22 3.02 -17.87
C ARG A 46 3.46 2.55 -18.62
N LEU A 47 3.31 2.18 -19.90
CA LEU A 47 4.44 1.77 -20.73
C LEU A 47 5.47 2.90 -20.88
N HIS A 48 5.03 4.13 -21.14
CA HIS A 48 5.93 5.29 -21.19
C HIS A 48 6.61 5.53 -19.85
N TYR A 49 5.89 5.42 -18.74
CA TYR A 49 6.49 5.56 -17.41
C TYR A 49 7.61 4.53 -17.17
N LEU A 50 7.37 3.26 -17.53
CA LEU A 50 8.31 2.15 -17.35
C LEU A 50 9.50 2.17 -18.33
N THR A 51 9.40 2.95 -19.41
CA THR A 51 10.45 3.00 -20.46
C THR A 51 11.19 4.32 -20.53
N ARG A 52 10.80 5.30 -19.71
CA ARG A 52 11.28 6.67 -19.77
C ARG A 52 12.80 6.80 -19.54
N THR A 53 13.36 5.97 -18.67
CA THR A 53 14.77 5.96 -18.31
C THR A 53 15.31 4.52 -18.28
N ASP A 54 16.64 4.36 -18.36
CA ASP A 54 17.26 3.04 -18.21
C ASP A 54 17.01 2.45 -16.84
N HIS A 55 17.02 3.27 -15.80
CA HIS A 55 16.66 2.86 -14.44
C HIS A 55 15.23 2.32 -14.38
N ALA A 56 14.25 3.04 -14.92
CA ALA A 56 12.85 2.57 -14.94
C ALA A 56 12.71 1.23 -15.69
N ARG A 57 13.45 1.06 -16.80
CA ARG A 57 13.49 -0.23 -17.53
C ARG A 57 14.12 -1.35 -16.70
N ALA A 58 15.18 -1.07 -15.97
CA ALA A 58 15.83 -2.05 -15.09
C ALA A 58 14.92 -2.46 -13.95
N SER A 59 14.32 -1.49 -13.24
CA SER A 59 13.35 -1.73 -12.16
C SER A 59 12.11 -2.48 -12.67
N ALA A 60 11.61 -2.15 -13.87
CA ALA A 60 10.48 -2.87 -14.46
C ALA A 60 10.79 -4.34 -14.74
N ARG A 61 12.02 -4.65 -15.19
CA ARG A 61 12.47 -6.05 -15.36
C ARG A 61 12.59 -6.77 -14.02
N ALA A 62 13.18 -6.12 -13.02
CA ALA A 62 13.28 -6.67 -11.66
C ALA A 62 11.89 -6.94 -11.07
N ALA A 63 10.91 -6.08 -11.36
CA ALA A 63 9.51 -6.26 -10.98
C ALA A 63 8.74 -7.29 -11.85
N GLY A 64 9.43 -8.07 -12.69
CA GLY A 64 8.85 -9.19 -13.45
C GLY A 64 8.35 -8.86 -14.86
N LEU A 65 8.56 -7.67 -15.38
CA LEU A 65 8.20 -7.34 -16.77
C LEU A 65 9.28 -7.83 -17.75
N THR A 66 9.33 -9.15 -18.00
CA THR A 66 10.32 -9.81 -18.84
C THR A 66 9.86 -9.94 -20.29
N VAL A 67 9.82 -8.83 -21.02
CA VAL A 67 9.44 -8.81 -22.44
C VAL A 67 10.57 -8.27 -23.31
N THR A 68 10.62 -8.70 -24.57
CA THR A 68 11.62 -8.19 -25.52
C THR A 68 11.34 -6.76 -25.90
N GLY A 69 12.40 -6.00 -26.24
CA GLY A 69 12.24 -4.63 -26.75
C GLY A 69 11.36 -4.53 -28.00
N ARG A 70 11.33 -5.60 -28.85
CA ARG A 70 10.44 -5.70 -30.01
C ARG A 70 8.98 -5.77 -29.58
N THR A 71 8.66 -6.62 -28.61
CA THR A 71 7.30 -6.75 -28.06
C THR A 71 6.84 -5.43 -27.43
N LEU A 72 7.70 -4.80 -26.65
CA LEU A 72 7.40 -3.54 -26.01
C LEU A 72 7.11 -2.42 -27.03
N ARG A 73 7.92 -2.32 -28.07
CA ARG A 73 7.68 -1.38 -29.18
C ARG A 73 6.38 -1.67 -29.91
N ALA A 74 6.04 -2.96 -30.15
CA ALA A 74 4.78 -3.34 -30.77
C ALA A 74 3.57 -2.91 -29.93
N TRP A 75 3.65 -3.01 -28.60
CA TRP A 75 2.61 -2.51 -27.69
C TRP A 75 2.50 -0.98 -27.71
N LEU A 76 3.62 -0.26 -27.67
CA LEU A 76 3.66 1.20 -27.75
C LEU A 76 3.04 1.71 -29.06
N ASN A 77 3.41 1.09 -30.20
CA ASN A 77 2.89 1.49 -31.52
C ASN A 77 1.47 0.97 -31.79
N GLY A 78 0.95 0.06 -30.95
CA GLY A 78 -0.39 -0.50 -31.11
C GLY A 78 -0.52 -1.56 -32.18
N THR A 79 0.60 -2.06 -32.72
CA THR A 79 0.61 -3.17 -33.71
C THR A 79 0.33 -4.52 -33.06
N ARG A 80 0.41 -4.59 -31.73
CA ARG A 80 0.06 -5.77 -30.95
C ARG A 80 -0.59 -5.36 -29.62
N THR A 81 -1.58 -6.13 -29.17
CA THR A 81 -2.23 -5.95 -27.87
C THR A 81 -1.60 -6.90 -26.85
N PRO A 82 -1.29 -6.41 -25.62
CA PRO A 82 -0.85 -7.27 -24.54
C PRO A 82 -1.93 -8.28 -24.13
N SER A 83 -1.52 -9.50 -23.78
CA SER A 83 -2.40 -10.49 -23.15
C SER A 83 -2.84 -10.03 -21.75
N ARG A 84 -3.87 -10.67 -21.17
CA ARG A 84 -4.32 -10.39 -19.79
C ARG A 84 -3.18 -10.58 -18.78
N ALA A 85 -2.35 -11.62 -18.95
CA ALA A 85 -1.17 -11.85 -18.12
C ALA A 85 -0.14 -10.72 -18.26
N SER A 86 0.11 -10.26 -19.50
CA SER A 86 1.01 -9.13 -19.75
C SER A 86 0.48 -7.83 -19.15
N LEU A 87 -0.83 -7.56 -19.23
CA LEU A 87 -1.43 -6.39 -18.59
C LEU A 87 -1.24 -6.42 -17.07
N LYS A 88 -1.43 -7.59 -16.45
CA LYS A 88 -1.17 -7.76 -15.00
C LYS A 88 0.30 -7.49 -14.66
N ALA A 89 1.23 -8.02 -15.44
CA ALA A 89 2.67 -7.79 -15.24
C ALA A 89 3.05 -6.32 -15.42
N ILE A 90 2.49 -5.62 -16.42
CA ILE A 90 2.71 -4.18 -16.63
C ILE A 90 2.17 -3.36 -15.43
N GLU A 91 0.97 -3.68 -14.95
CA GLU A 91 0.39 -2.99 -13.79
C GLU A 91 1.24 -3.18 -12.55
N GLN A 92 1.68 -4.42 -12.29
CA GLN A 92 2.55 -4.74 -11.17
C GLN A 92 3.88 -3.99 -11.24
N ALA A 93 4.57 -4.09 -12.36
CA ALA A 93 5.83 -3.38 -12.59
C ALA A 93 5.67 -1.86 -12.44
N TYR A 94 4.58 -1.30 -12.97
CA TYR A 94 4.28 0.13 -12.82
C TYR A 94 4.11 0.52 -11.33
N ARG A 95 3.37 -0.25 -10.56
CA ARG A 95 3.17 0.03 -9.12
C ARG A 95 4.48 -0.04 -8.35
N THR A 96 5.29 -1.07 -8.57
CA THR A 96 6.59 -1.23 -7.94
C THR A 96 7.51 -0.05 -8.25
N VAL A 97 7.73 0.24 -9.54
CA VAL A 97 8.60 1.37 -9.96
C VAL A 97 8.05 2.71 -9.48
N ARG A 98 6.73 2.86 -9.42
CA ARG A 98 6.12 4.09 -8.88
C ARG A 98 6.39 4.24 -7.39
N ARG A 99 6.22 3.17 -6.60
CA ARG A 99 6.52 3.17 -5.16
C ARG A 99 7.98 3.53 -4.90
N GLU A 100 8.93 2.87 -5.58
CA GLU A 100 10.37 3.18 -5.48
C GLU A 100 10.66 4.66 -5.75
N ASN A 101 10.12 5.20 -6.83
CA ASN A 101 10.38 6.58 -7.25
C ASN A 101 9.80 7.63 -6.30
N VAL A 102 8.68 7.34 -5.65
CA VAL A 102 8.01 8.32 -4.76
C VAL A 102 8.37 8.14 -3.29
N ALA A 103 8.92 6.99 -2.89
CA ALA A 103 9.22 6.66 -1.50
C ALA A 103 10.04 7.77 -0.81
N ARG A 104 11.07 8.28 -1.48
CA ARG A 104 11.92 9.36 -0.94
C ARG A 104 11.12 10.63 -0.63
N TYR A 105 10.21 11.03 -1.52
CA TYR A 105 9.38 12.22 -1.32
C TYR A 105 8.36 12.01 -0.21
N LEU A 106 7.74 10.83 -0.18
CA LEU A 106 6.80 10.47 0.88
C LEU A 106 7.50 10.46 2.22
N LEU A 107 8.66 9.84 2.33
CA LEU A 107 9.43 9.78 3.56
C LEU A 107 9.77 11.19 4.07
N ALA A 108 10.32 12.05 3.21
CA ALA A 108 10.66 13.43 3.58
C ALA A 108 9.44 14.24 4.03
N ARG A 109 8.26 14.00 3.42
CA ARG A 109 7.00 14.64 3.80
C ARG A 109 6.50 14.12 5.14
N LEU A 110 6.41 12.80 5.29
CA LEU A 110 5.81 12.16 6.47
C LEU A 110 6.66 12.35 7.73
N ASN A 111 8.00 12.35 7.62
CA ASN A 111 8.91 12.56 8.75
C ASN A 111 8.87 13.98 9.33
N ARG A 112 8.23 14.95 8.68
CA ARG A 112 7.96 16.26 9.27
C ARG A 112 6.96 16.18 10.46
N GLY A 113 6.30 15.07 10.59
CA GLY A 113 5.26 14.78 11.55
C GLY A 113 3.92 14.63 10.83
N THR A 114 3.42 13.40 10.85
CA THR A 114 2.14 13.07 10.25
C THR A 114 1.17 12.69 11.36
N ARG A 115 0.06 13.40 11.45
CA ARG A 115 -1.05 12.97 12.29
C ARG A 115 -1.73 11.77 11.63
N VAL A 116 -1.71 10.66 12.32
CA VAL A 116 -2.38 9.42 11.92
C VAL A 116 -3.68 9.30 12.70
N GLU A 117 -4.77 9.11 11.99
CA GLU A 117 -6.11 8.93 12.53
C GLU A 117 -6.52 7.48 12.35
N ILE A 118 -6.80 6.80 13.46
CA ILE A 118 -7.10 5.37 13.51
C ILE A 118 -8.58 5.20 13.82
N HIS A 119 -9.33 4.69 12.84
CA HIS A 119 -10.75 4.36 13.00
C HIS A 119 -10.89 2.91 13.45
N PRO A 120 -11.47 2.68 14.64
CA PRO A 120 -11.54 1.33 15.22
C PRO A 120 -12.38 0.38 14.37
N LEU A 121 -12.33 -0.90 14.72
CA LEU A 121 -13.14 -1.95 14.11
C LEU A 121 -14.62 -1.62 14.11
N ASN A 122 -15.32 -2.03 13.04
CA ASN A 122 -16.77 -2.03 13.02
C ASN A 122 -17.30 -3.25 13.80
N GLN A 123 -17.98 -2.98 14.89
CA GLN A 123 -18.58 -3.98 15.77
C GLN A 123 -20.11 -4.02 15.67
N SER A 124 -20.71 -3.43 14.65
CA SER A 124 -22.18 -3.38 14.49
C SER A 124 -22.86 -4.76 14.40
N GLN A 125 -22.09 -5.79 14.06
CA GLN A 125 -22.54 -7.18 13.96
C GLN A 125 -22.04 -8.06 15.11
N VAL A 126 -21.38 -7.45 16.11
CA VAL A 126 -20.89 -8.16 17.30
C VAL A 126 -21.95 -8.10 18.38
N ASP A 127 -22.27 -9.26 19.00
CA ASP A 127 -23.20 -9.31 20.11
C ASP A 127 -22.71 -8.50 21.30
N ARG A 128 -23.62 -7.83 21.99
CA ARG A 128 -23.31 -6.91 23.12
C ARG A 128 -22.29 -7.45 24.14
N PRO A 129 -22.36 -8.72 24.59
CA PRO A 129 -21.40 -9.24 25.57
C PRO A 129 -19.96 -9.30 25.03
N HIS A 130 -19.78 -9.32 23.72
CA HIS A 130 -18.48 -9.42 23.07
C HIS A 130 -17.99 -8.09 22.47
N GLN A 131 -18.82 -7.02 22.55
CA GLN A 131 -18.42 -5.70 22.11
C GLN A 131 -17.37 -5.12 23.05
N ARG A 132 -16.34 -4.50 22.47
CA ARG A 132 -15.29 -3.78 23.18
C ARG A 132 -15.50 -2.28 23.05
N ALA A 133 -15.16 -1.52 24.08
CA ALA A 133 -15.14 -0.07 24.01
C ALA A 133 -13.91 0.36 23.18
N LEU A 134 -14.10 0.48 21.88
CA LEU A 134 -13.07 0.94 20.95
C LEU A 134 -13.33 2.38 20.56
N GLU A 135 -12.38 3.24 20.84
CA GLU A 135 -12.47 4.65 20.53
C GLU A 135 -11.60 4.99 19.31
N TYR A 136 -12.00 6.06 18.61
CA TYR A 136 -11.13 6.72 17.65
C TYR A 136 -9.84 7.19 18.34
N ARG A 137 -8.70 6.96 17.69
CA ARG A 137 -7.39 7.40 18.18
C ARG A 137 -6.67 8.23 17.14
N SER A 138 -5.87 9.16 17.62
CA SER A 138 -4.92 9.88 16.78
C SER A 138 -3.55 9.90 17.43
N MET A 139 -2.51 9.77 16.60
CA MET A 139 -1.12 9.82 17.04
C MET A 139 -0.28 10.59 16.03
N ASN A 140 0.79 11.22 16.48
CA ASN A 140 1.75 11.86 15.60
C ASN A 140 2.92 10.90 15.36
N VAL A 141 3.10 10.49 14.12
CA VAL A 141 4.20 9.62 13.70
C VAL A 141 5.25 10.44 12.98
N ARG A 142 6.51 10.29 13.36
CA ARG A 142 7.66 11.00 12.77
C ARG A 142 8.65 10.09 12.08
N HIS A 143 8.80 8.87 12.48
CA HIS A 143 9.79 7.93 11.92
C HIS A 143 9.08 6.92 11.03
N TRP A 144 8.99 7.24 9.75
CA TRP A 144 8.31 6.45 8.72
C TRP A 144 9.26 5.57 7.91
N ASP A 145 10.55 5.63 8.20
CA ASP A 145 11.60 4.99 7.38
C ASP A 145 11.30 3.53 7.10
N ARG A 146 11.06 2.76 8.16
CA ARG A 146 10.78 1.32 8.07
C ARG A 146 9.46 1.03 7.34
N ILE A 147 8.41 1.77 7.65
CA ILE A 147 7.08 1.64 7.01
C ILE A 147 7.17 1.95 5.52
N VAL A 148 7.80 3.07 5.14
CA VAL A 148 7.91 3.47 3.74
C VAL A 148 8.81 2.53 2.96
N ALA A 149 9.90 2.03 3.58
CA ALA A 149 10.79 1.04 2.95
C ALA A 149 10.06 -0.28 2.67
N ALA A 150 9.35 -0.83 3.66
CA ALA A 150 8.57 -2.06 3.52
C ALA A 150 7.47 -1.93 2.46
N TRP A 151 6.72 -0.81 2.49
CA TRP A 151 5.69 -0.52 1.48
C TRP A 151 6.30 -0.40 0.08
N ALA A 152 7.45 0.27 -0.08
CA ALA A 152 8.10 0.43 -1.37
C ALA A 152 8.60 -0.91 -1.93
N ALA A 153 9.10 -1.79 -1.06
CA ALA A 153 9.52 -3.14 -1.40
C ALA A 153 8.35 -4.09 -1.68
N GLY A 154 7.13 -3.76 -1.22
CA GLY A 154 5.98 -4.66 -1.27
C GLY A 154 6.11 -5.80 -0.26
N ASP A 155 6.82 -5.59 0.82
CA ASP A 155 6.99 -6.54 1.92
C ASP A 155 5.89 -6.33 2.96
N ASP A 156 4.77 -7.05 2.79
CA ASP A 156 3.60 -6.95 3.65
C ASP A 156 3.89 -7.42 5.08
N GLN A 157 4.81 -8.39 5.27
CA GLN A 157 5.18 -8.88 6.58
C GLN A 157 5.96 -7.82 7.36
N GLU A 158 6.99 -7.24 6.75
CA GLU A 158 7.77 -6.18 7.36
C GLU A 158 6.92 -4.93 7.61
N LEU A 159 5.98 -4.63 6.69
CA LEU A 159 5.05 -3.52 6.86
C LEU A 159 4.11 -3.73 8.06
N ASP A 160 3.64 -4.96 8.26
CA ASP A 160 2.82 -5.33 9.42
C ASP A 160 3.60 -5.16 10.73
N ASP A 161 4.84 -5.68 10.78
CA ASP A 161 5.69 -5.57 11.94
C ASP A 161 6.05 -4.10 12.25
N ALA A 162 6.39 -3.33 11.23
CA ALA A 162 6.70 -1.91 11.37
C ALA A 162 5.49 -1.09 11.83
N TRP A 163 4.27 -1.43 11.38
CA TRP A 163 3.06 -0.78 11.83
C TRP A 163 2.74 -1.10 13.29
N VAL A 164 2.82 -2.37 13.68
CA VAL A 164 2.56 -2.81 15.05
C VAL A 164 3.50 -2.13 16.03
N ASP A 165 4.79 -2.00 15.70
CA ASP A 165 5.74 -1.27 16.51
C ASP A 165 5.31 0.20 16.76
N LYS A 166 4.59 0.82 15.81
CA LYS A 166 4.05 2.18 16.00
C LYS A 166 2.80 2.21 16.90
N VAL A 167 1.89 1.26 16.74
CA VAL A 167 0.67 1.24 17.56
C VAL A 167 0.93 0.79 18.99
N VAL A 168 2.04 0.10 19.27
CA VAL A 168 2.49 -0.22 20.64
C VAL A 168 2.68 1.05 21.47
N ASP A 169 3.05 2.17 20.86
CA ASP A 169 3.17 3.47 21.52
C ASP A 169 1.82 3.98 22.09
N LEU A 170 0.68 3.39 21.66
CA LEU A 170 -0.65 3.65 22.25
C LEU A 170 -0.87 2.97 23.62
N GLY A 171 0.13 2.27 24.14
CA GLY A 171 0.13 1.63 25.44
C GLY A 171 -0.61 0.28 25.47
N SER A 172 -1.16 -0.11 26.62
CA SER A 172 -1.76 -1.45 26.84
C SER A 172 -2.93 -1.81 25.93
N GLN A 173 -3.47 -0.87 25.19
CA GLN A 173 -4.61 -1.08 24.28
C GLN A 173 -4.21 -1.30 22.82
N TRP A 174 -2.92 -1.39 22.49
CA TRP A 174 -2.43 -1.46 21.11
C TRP A 174 -3.07 -2.59 20.30
N GLY A 175 -3.29 -3.77 20.87
CA GLY A 175 -3.90 -4.93 20.21
C GLY A 175 -5.32 -4.68 19.71
N GLN A 176 -6.00 -3.64 20.22
CA GLN A 176 -7.32 -3.22 19.75
C GLN A 176 -7.26 -2.50 18.40
N TYR A 177 -6.08 -2.02 17.99
CA TYR A 177 -5.82 -1.27 16.75
C TYR A 177 -4.97 -2.04 15.73
N GLU A 178 -4.70 -3.32 15.99
CA GLU A 178 -4.10 -4.23 15.00
C GLU A 178 -4.99 -4.37 13.76
N TYR A 179 -6.31 -4.36 13.98
CA TYR A 179 -7.33 -4.34 12.92
C TYR A 179 -8.17 -3.08 13.04
N VAL A 180 -8.47 -2.47 11.91
CA VAL A 180 -9.12 -1.15 11.83
C VAL A 180 -10.15 -1.14 10.70
N THR A 181 -11.07 -0.19 10.70
CA THR A 181 -11.90 0.08 9.51
C THR A 181 -11.14 0.92 8.49
N ASN A 182 -10.38 1.90 8.96
CA ASN A 182 -9.61 2.80 8.12
C ASN A 182 -8.51 3.50 8.93
N ILE A 183 -7.50 3.99 8.21
CA ILE A 183 -6.49 4.92 8.74
C ILE A 183 -6.49 6.16 7.85
N GLY A 184 -6.47 7.35 8.46
CA GLY A 184 -6.31 8.64 7.78
C GLY A 184 -4.92 9.23 8.05
N PHE A 185 -4.36 9.95 7.08
CA PHE A 185 -3.16 10.77 7.26
C PHE A 185 -3.51 12.24 7.05
N ALA A 186 -3.22 13.06 8.05
CA ALA A 186 -3.19 14.50 7.96
C ALA A 186 -1.71 14.94 7.99
N ALA A 187 -1.16 15.19 6.80
CA ALA A 187 0.24 15.53 6.58
C ALA A 187 0.40 16.88 5.88
#